data_7c3eec1f917fbd07bd3b580f2a15dd81
#
_entry.id   7c3eec1f917fbd07bd3b580f2a15dd81
#
_cell.length_a   1.000
_cell.length_b   1.000
_cell.length_c   1.000
_cell.angle_alpha   90.00
_cell.angle_beta   90.00
_cell.angle_gamma   90.00
#
_symmetry.space_group_name_H-M   'P 1'
#
loop_
_entity.id
_entity.type
_entity.pdbx_description
1 polymer ?
#
loop_
_entity_poly.entity_id
_entity_poly.type
_entity_poly.pdbx_seq_one_letter_code
_entity_poly.pdbx_strand_id
1 'polypeptide(L)'
;MEKVIEVKNLYKLYRVGDEVVRALDGVDFNIYKGEFCAIVGTSGSGKSTLLNMLAGLEKPTKGEVIISGEHIEKKNEEELVKFRRDNVGFIFQSFHLLGTMNAVENVALPLSFRGVPKDVRLKKADKMLDLVNLGKHKKHMPNQMSGGQQQRVGVARALVVDPKIIFADEPTGNLDSHTSEEVMELMQQVVRQQKKTLVMVTHDNHLATY
;
A
#
# COMPACT_ATOMS: atom_id res chain seq x y z
N MET A 1 -5.85 6.21 22.24
CA MET A 1 -6.00 5.99 20.77
C MET A 1 -6.07 4.49 20.52
N GLU A 2 -6.85 4.04 19.51
CA GLU A 2 -7.01 2.63 19.14
C GLU A 2 -5.78 2.19 18.33
N LYS A 3 -5.04 1.18 18.79
CA LYS A 3 -3.94 0.59 18.04
C LYS A 3 -4.49 -0.22 16.88
N VAL A 4 -3.97 0.02 15.68
CA VAL A 4 -4.37 -0.70 14.47
C VAL A 4 -3.27 -1.66 14.01
N ILE A 5 -2.00 -1.36 14.28
CA ILE A 5 -0.86 -2.24 14.05
C ILE A 5 -0.03 -2.30 15.33
N GLU A 6 0.28 -3.52 15.79
CA GLU A 6 1.24 -3.78 16.86
C GLU A 6 2.30 -4.75 16.34
N VAL A 7 3.55 -4.36 16.43
CA VAL A 7 4.71 -5.19 16.09
C VAL A 7 5.50 -5.46 17.36
N LYS A 8 5.80 -6.73 17.63
CA LYS A 8 6.50 -7.14 18.83
C LYS A 8 7.64 -8.09 18.51
N ASN A 9 8.86 -7.66 18.86
CA ASN A 9 10.08 -8.44 18.78
C ASN A 9 10.23 -9.14 17.41
N LEU A 10 10.05 -8.35 16.32
CA LEU A 10 9.96 -8.86 14.97
C LEU A 10 11.33 -9.10 14.36
N TYR A 11 11.58 -10.33 13.89
CA TYR A 11 12.80 -10.74 13.21
C TYR A 11 12.50 -11.27 11.82
N LYS A 12 13.38 -10.94 10.88
CA LYS A 12 13.43 -11.58 9.57
C LYS A 12 14.84 -11.91 9.17
N LEU A 13 15.08 -13.18 8.95
CA LEU A 13 16.36 -13.73 8.52
C LEU A 13 16.20 -14.37 7.15
N TYR A 14 17.10 -14.04 6.22
CA TYR A 14 17.21 -14.69 4.92
C TYR A 14 18.52 -15.49 4.87
N ARG A 15 18.45 -16.67 4.27
CA ARG A 15 19.66 -17.45 3.93
C ARG A 15 20.02 -17.21 2.48
N VAL A 16 21.24 -16.72 2.25
CA VAL A 16 21.80 -16.49 0.92
C VAL A 16 23.09 -17.31 0.82
N GLY A 17 23.01 -18.52 0.27
CA GLY A 17 24.09 -19.51 0.35
C GLY A 17 24.35 -19.88 1.81
N ASP A 18 25.60 -19.73 2.26
CA ASP A 18 26.04 -20.01 3.63
C ASP A 18 25.87 -18.81 4.59
N GLU A 19 25.49 -17.65 4.08
CA GLU A 19 25.33 -16.43 4.89
C GLU A 19 23.90 -16.25 5.38
N VAL A 20 23.76 -15.64 6.57
CA VAL A 20 22.48 -15.24 7.15
C VAL A 20 22.37 -13.73 7.16
N VAL A 21 21.49 -13.19 6.33
CA VAL A 21 21.16 -11.76 6.30
C VAL A 21 20.04 -11.47 7.27
N ARG A 22 20.29 -10.58 8.24
CA ARG A 22 19.28 -10.09 9.19
C ARG A 22 18.60 -8.85 8.62
N ALA A 23 17.49 -9.03 7.94
CA ALA A 23 16.72 -7.91 7.39
C ALA A 23 15.95 -7.14 8.45
N LEU A 24 15.47 -7.83 9.51
CA LEU A 24 14.90 -7.23 10.72
C LEU A 24 15.48 -7.91 11.95
N ASP A 25 15.80 -7.13 12.97
CA ASP A 25 16.49 -7.60 14.18
C ASP A 25 15.83 -7.03 15.45
N GLY A 26 14.70 -7.60 15.86
CA GLY A 26 13.99 -7.25 17.11
C GLY A 26 13.26 -5.92 17.04
N VAL A 27 12.43 -5.73 16.01
CA VAL A 27 11.68 -4.46 15.81
C VAL A 27 10.40 -4.45 16.62
N ASP A 28 10.17 -3.35 17.37
CA ASP A 28 8.97 -3.11 18.17
C ASP A 28 8.39 -1.73 17.90
N PHE A 29 7.10 -1.65 17.53
CA PHE A 29 6.36 -0.38 17.42
C PHE A 29 4.86 -0.59 17.38
N ASN A 30 4.12 0.53 17.49
CA ASN A 30 2.67 0.57 17.31
C ASN A 30 2.29 1.68 16.33
N ILE A 31 1.22 1.46 15.54
CA ILE A 31 0.57 2.48 14.73
C ILE A 31 -0.89 2.56 15.13
N TYR A 32 -1.39 3.78 15.26
CA TYR A 32 -2.75 4.05 15.71
C TYR A 32 -3.67 4.35 14.52
N LYS A 33 -4.95 4.13 14.74
CA LYS A 33 -5.98 4.33 13.71
C LYS A 33 -6.03 5.79 13.25
N GLY A 34 -6.00 5.98 11.94
CA GLY A 34 -6.04 7.29 11.31
C GLY A 34 -4.67 7.97 11.19
N GLU A 35 -3.58 7.33 11.62
CA GLU A 35 -2.23 7.87 11.43
C GLU A 35 -1.76 7.76 9.97
N PHE A 36 -0.99 8.75 9.57
CA PHE A 36 -0.13 8.72 8.39
C PHE A 36 1.31 8.53 8.89
N CYS A 37 1.81 7.30 8.78
CA CYS A 37 3.12 6.89 9.31
C CYS A 37 4.12 6.71 8.17
N ALA A 38 5.28 7.36 8.26
CA ALA A 38 6.41 7.16 7.35
C ALA A 38 7.54 6.40 8.06
N ILE A 39 7.98 5.30 7.47
CA ILE A 39 9.16 4.53 7.89
C ILE A 39 10.32 4.92 6.97
N VAL A 40 11.31 5.59 7.53
CA VAL A 40 12.43 6.15 6.76
C VAL A 40 13.70 5.35 7.01
N GLY A 41 14.52 5.22 5.97
CA GLY A 41 15.82 4.58 6.07
C GLY A 41 16.49 4.43 4.71
N THR A 42 17.79 4.12 4.72
CA THR A 42 18.57 3.92 3.50
C THR A 42 18.12 2.69 2.71
N SER A 43 18.50 2.58 1.45
CA SER A 43 18.27 1.37 0.66
C SER A 43 18.88 0.15 1.36
N GLY A 44 18.20 -0.99 1.35
CA GLY A 44 18.66 -2.23 1.99
C GLY A 44 18.45 -2.29 3.52
N SER A 45 17.87 -1.27 4.17
CA SER A 45 17.65 -1.27 5.63
C SER A 45 16.44 -2.12 6.11
N GLY A 46 15.82 -2.89 5.23
CA GLY A 46 14.72 -3.80 5.60
C GLY A 46 13.31 -3.19 5.54
N LYS A 47 13.14 -1.95 5.04
CA LYS A 47 11.83 -1.25 4.99
C LYS A 47 10.76 -2.00 4.21
N SER A 48 11.06 -2.39 2.97
CA SER A 48 10.10 -3.15 2.14
C SER A 48 9.85 -4.54 2.72
N THR A 49 10.86 -5.16 3.35
CA THR A 49 10.68 -6.42 4.09
C THR A 49 9.69 -6.24 5.24
N LEU A 50 9.83 -5.18 6.03
CA LEU A 50 8.89 -4.85 7.11
C LEU A 50 7.48 -4.63 6.55
N LEU A 51 7.34 -3.80 5.50
CA LEU A 51 6.06 -3.52 4.86
C LEU A 51 5.38 -4.79 4.36
N ASN A 52 6.13 -5.70 3.74
CA ASN A 52 5.61 -6.99 3.25
C ASN A 52 5.05 -7.87 4.39
N MET A 53 5.71 -7.87 5.56
CA MET A 53 5.19 -8.61 6.71
C MET A 53 3.93 -7.96 7.28
N LEU A 54 3.88 -6.63 7.38
CA LEU A 54 2.69 -5.92 7.81
C LEU A 54 1.52 -6.17 6.86
N ALA A 55 1.78 -6.21 5.55
CA ALA A 55 0.77 -6.52 4.55
C ALA A 55 0.37 -8.01 4.49
N GLY A 56 1.03 -8.89 5.25
CA GLY A 56 0.82 -10.33 5.18
C GLY A 56 1.24 -10.95 3.85
N LEU A 57 2.21 -10.35 3.16
CA LEU A 57 2.82 -10.89 1.93
C LEU A 57 3.96 -11.84 2.25
N GLU A 58 4.57 -11.70 3.43
CA GLU A 58 5.67 -12.51 3.89
C GLU A 58 5.55 -12.79 5.39
N LYS A 59 5.94 -13.98 5.83
CA LYS A 59 5.93 -14.35 7.26
C LYS A 59 7.23 -13.97 7.96
N PRO A 60 7.18 -13.50 9.21
CA PRO A 60 8.36 -13.27 10.02
C PRO A 60 9.08 -14.59 10.36
N THR A 61 10.37 -14.50 10.67
CA THR A 61 11.13 -15.63 11.23
C THR A 61 10.77 -15.82 12.72
N LYS A 62 10.53 -14.70 13.43
CA LYS A 62 10.14 -14.66 14.85
C LYS A 62 9.44 -13.35 15.15
N GLY A 63 8.65 -13.32 16.21
CA GLY A 63 7.92 -12.14 16.69
C GLY A 63 6.47 -12.14 16.24
N GLU A 64 5.77 -11.06 16.55
CA GLU A 64 4.33 -10.94 16.32
C GLU A 64 4.01 -9.72 15.47
N VAL A 65 3.04 -9.89 14.55
CA VAL A 65 2.42 -8.82 13.78
C VAL A 65 0.91 -8.90 14.02
N ILE A 66 0.38 -7.95 14.77
CA ILE A 66 -1.04 -7.89 15.12
C ILE A 66 -1.68 -6.72 14.40
N ILE A 67 -2.70 -6.97 13.58
CA ILE A 67 -3.42 -5.94 12.82
C ILE A 67 -4.90 -5.98 13.17
N SER A 68 -5.43 -4.88 13.70
CA SER A 68 -6.80 -4.78 14.20
C SER A 68 -7.18 -5.93 15.15
N GLY A 69 -6.23 -6.36 16.00
CA GLY A 69 -6.40 -7.47 16.96
C GLY A 69 -6.18 -8.87 16.39
N GLU A 70 -5.91 -9.01 15.08
CA GLU A 70 -5.65 -10.30 14.44
C GLU A 70 -4.15 -10.57 14.30
N HIS A 71 -3.69 -11.75 14.74
CA HIS A 71 -2.33 -12.22 14.58
C HIS A 71 -2.06 -12.68 13.14
N ILE A 72 -1.37 -11.84 12.36
CA ILE A 72 -1.12 -12.09 10.93
C ILE A 72 -0.09 -13.21 10.74
N GLU A 73 0.91 -13.30 11.60
CA GLU A 73 1.96 -14.32 11.55
C GLU A 73 1.42 -15.75 11.76
N LYS A 74 0.26 -15.90 12.42
CA LYS A 74 -0.37 -17.20 12.68
C LYS A 74 -1.27 -17.70 11.57
N LYS A 75 -1.67 -16.79 10.64
CA LYS A 75 -2.58 -17.12 9.54
C LYS A 75 -1.92 -18.03 8.51
N ASN A 76 -2.70 -18.95 7.93
CA ASN A 76 -2.30 -19.70 6.73
C ASN A 76 -2.45 -18.85 5.46
N GLU A 77 -2.02 -19.36 4.29
CA GLU A 77 -2.05 -18.58 3.04
C GLU A 77 -3.47 -18.20 2.59
N GLU A 78 -4.45 -19.06 2.76
CA GLU A 78 -5.85 -18.78 2.41
C GLU A 78 -6.42 -17.64 3.29
N GLU A 79 -6.13 -17.68 4.57
CA GLU A 79 -6.51 -16.64 5.53
C GLU A 79 -5.80 -15.32 5.25
N LEU A 80 -4.51 -15.36 4.85
CA LEU A 80 -3.76 -14.17 4.46
C LEU A 80 -4.31 -13.54 3.17
N VAL A 81 -4.69 -14.36 2.17
CA VAL A 81 -5.36 -13.87 0.95
C VAL A 81 -6.66 -13.16 1.30
N LYS A 82 -7.48 -13.75 2.17
CA LYS A 82 -8.74 -13.15 2.63
C LYS A 82 -8.48 -11.86 3.42
N PHE A 83 -7.50 -11.89 4.34
CA PHE A 83 -7.12 -10.72 5.12
C PHE A 83 -6.70 -9.55 4.20
N ARG A 84 -5.79 -9.78 3.25
CA ARG A 84 -5.33 -8.75 2.30
C ARG A 84 -6.50 -8.20 1.49
N ARG A 85 -7.31 -9.10 0.91
CA ARG A 85 -8.47 -8.71 0.11
C ARG A 85 -9.43 -7.79 0.86
N ASP A 86 -9.66 -8.06 2.16
CA ASP A 86 -10.71 -7.40 2.92
C ASP A 86 -10.22 -6.17 3.69
N ASN A 87 -8.93 -6.08 4.04
CA ASN A 87 -8.41 -5.07 4.95
C ASN A 87 -7.32 -4.17 4.36
N VAL A 88 -6.65 -4.57 3.29
CA VAL A 88 -5.41 -3.92 2.81
C VAL A 88 -5.60 -3.27 1.45
N GLY A 89 -5.14 -2.02 1.33
CA GLY A 89 -4.82 -1.38 0.05
C GLY A 89 -3.31 -1.32 -0.12
N PHE A 90 -2.79 -1.48 -1.34
CA PHE A 90 -1.36 -1.42 -1.58
C PHE A 90 -1.03 -0.46 -2.73
N ILE A 91 -0.08 0.45 -2.49
CA ILE A 91 0.46 1.41 -3.46
C ILE A 91 1.91 1.03 -3.70
N PHE A 92 2.27 0.79 -4.96
CA PHE A 92 3.59 0.31 -5.36
C PHE A 92 4.41 1.43 -6.02
N GLN A 93 5.72 1.37 -5.91
CA GLN A 93 6.66 2.25 -6.59
C GLN A 93 6.54 2.16 -8.12
N SER A 94 6.40 0.97 -8.68
CA SER A 94 6.32 0.71 -10.13
C SER A 94 4.89 0.68 -10.66
N PHE A 95 3.93 1.30 -9.97
CA PHE A 95 2.51 1.42 -10.31
C PHE A 95 1.79 0.07 -10.46
N HIS A 96 2.38 -0.93 -11.07
CA HIS A 96 1.84 -2.27 -11.36
C HIS A 96 0.45 -2.22 -12.00
N LEU A 97 0.27 -1.34 -12.99
CA LEU A 97 -0.94 -1.29 -13.78
C LEU A 97 -0.89 -2.35 -14.89
N LEU A 98 -2.04 -2.97 -15.15
CA LEU A 98 -2.17 -3.88 -16.27
C LEU A 98 -2.27 -3.09 -17.57
N GLY A 99 -1.28 -3.21 -18.45
CA GLY A 99 -1.20 -2.46 -19.71
C GLY A 99 -2.31 -2.78 -20.71
N THR A 100 -3.02 -3.89 -20.51
CA THR A 100 -4.19 -4.32 -21.32
C THR A 100 -5.52 -3.77 -20.81
N MET A 101 -5.52 -3.01 -19.72
CA MET A 101 -6.69 -2.42 -19.10
C MET A 101 -6.55 -0.91 -19.03
N ASN A 102 -7.63 -0.16 -19.27
CA ASN A 102 -7.67 1.28 -19.07
C ASN A 102 -7.68 1.65 -17.57
N ALA A 103 -7.64 2.96 -17.26
CA ALA A 103 -7.57 3.44 -15.87
C ALA A 103 -8.74 2.94 -15.01
N VAL A 104 -9.98 3.04 -15.50
CA VAL A 104 -11.15 2.60 -14.73
C VAL A 104 -11.17 1.09 -14.51
N GLU A 105 -10.72 0.30 -15.47
CA GLU A 105 -10.62 -1.15 -15.34
C GLU A 105 -9.52 -1.56 -14.34
N ASN A 106 -8.36 -0.90 -14.37
CA ASN A 106 -7.29 -1.11 -13.39
C ASN A 106 -7.78 -0.82 -11.96
N VAL A 107 -8.49 0.29 -11.76
CA VAL A 107 -9.05 0.63 -10.44
C VAL A 107 -10.15 -0.35 -10.03
N ALA A 108 -10.98 -0.82 -10.95
CA ALA A 108 -12.07 -1.76 -10.66
C ALA A 108 -11.59 -3.20 -10.36
N LEU A 109 -10.36 -3.55 -10.75
CA LEU A 109 -9.85 -4.92 -10.70
C LEU A 109 -9.93 -5.57 -9.31
N PRO A 110 -9.52 -4.95 -8.20
CA PRO A 110 -9.62 -5.55 -6.88
C PRO A 110 -11.06 -5.90 -6.47
N LEU A 111 -12.03 -5.11 -6.91
CA LEU A 111 -13.44 -5.38 -6.65
C LEU A 111 -13.96 -6.62 -7.41
N SER A 112 -13.33 -6.99 -8.54
CA SER A 112 -13.68 -8.22 -9.24
C SER A 112 -13.34 -9.46 -8.43
N PHE A 113 -12.23 -9.45 -7.70
CA PHE A 113 -11.82 -10.53 -6.79
C PHE A 113 -12.71 -10.65 -5.55
N ARG A 114 -13.50 -9.61 -5.26
CA ARG A 114 -14.56 -9.63 -4.23
C ARG A 114 -15.91 -10.06 -4.78
N GLY A 115 -16.01 -10.44 -6.05
CA GLY A 115 -17.25 -10.84 -6.69
C GLY A 115 -18.25 -9.68 -6.94
N VAL A 116 -17.79 -8.42 -6.90
CA VAL A 116 -18.65 -7.26 -7.15
C VAL A 116 -19.07 -7.22 -8.63
N PRO A 117 -20.37 -7.09 -8.96
CA PRO A 117 -20.87 -7.01 -10.33
C PRO A 117 -20.18 -5.92 -11.16
N LYS A 118 -20.02 -6.17 -12.46
CA LYS A 118 -19.20 -5.32 -13.35
C LYS A 118 -19.67 -3.87 -13.39
N ASP A 119 -20.96 -3.65 -13.50
CA ASP A 119 -21.56 -2.30 -13.53
C ASP A 119 -21.33 -1.53 -12.21
N VAL A 120 -21.43 -2.23 -11.08
CA VAL A 120 -21.21 -1.65 -9.74
C VAL A 120 -19.75 -1.29 -9.54
N ARG A 121 -18.81 -2.22 -9.85
CA ARG A 121 -17.39 -1.98 -9.65
C ARG A 121 -16.84 -0.89 -10.55
N LEU A 122 -17.31 -0.80 -11.81
CA LEU A 122 -16.93 0.28 -12.71
C LEU A 122 -17.43 1.64 -12.24
N LYS A 123 -18.67 1.74 -11.73
CA LYS A 123 -19.19 2.98 -11.14
C LYS A 123 -18.40 3.42 -9.90
N LYS A 124 -17.96 2.48 -9.05
CA LYS A 124 -17.09 2.80 -7.91
C LYS A 124 -15.72 3.28 -8.34
N ALA A 125 -15.11 2.61 -9.31
CA ALA A 125 -13.81 2.99 -9.87
C ALA A 125 -13.86 4.37 -10.54
N ASP A 126 -14.93 4.66 -11.27
CA ASP A 126 -15.18 5.95 -11.91
C ASP A 126 -15.15 7.10 -10.89
N LYS A 127 -15.89 6.97 -9.79
CA LYS A 127 -15.88 7.96 -8.69
C LYS A 127 -14.52 8.08 -8.03
N MET A 128 -13.79 6.98 -7.89
CA MET A 128 -12.46 7.00 -7.28
C MET A 128 -11.45 7.73 -8.16
N LEU A 129 -11.55 7.61 -9.50
CA LEU A 129 -10.73 8.38 -10.44
C LEU A 129 -11.03 9.88 -10.40
N ASP A 130 -12.29 10.27 -10.18
CA ASP A 130 -12.64 11.68 -9.95
C ASP A 130 -11.96 12.21 -8.67
N LEU A 131 -11.94 11.41 -7.59
CA LEU A 131 -11.33 11.77 -6.31
C LEU A 131 -9.81 12.03 -6.42
N VAL A 132 -9.13 11.32 -7.32
CA VAL A 132 -7.69 11.50 -7.57
C VAL A 132 -7.39 12.43 -8.76
N ASN A 133 -8.35 13.26 -9.16
CA ASN A 133 -8.23 14.24 -10.24
C ASN A 133 -7.93 13.62 -11.63
N LEU A 134 -8.44 12.41 -11.92
CA LEU A 134 -8.29 11.71 -13.20
C LEU A 134 -9.59 11.55 -13.98
N GLY A 135 -10.60 12.37 -13.71
CA GLY A 135 -11.91 12.30 -14.35
C GLY A 135 -11.87 12.35 -15.88
N LYS A 136 -10.91 13.06 -16.48
CA LYS A 136 -10.72 13.15 -17.93
C LYS A 136 -9.90 11.98 -18.52
N HIS A 137 -9.26 11.16 -17.68
CA HIS A 137 -8.31 10.12 -18.10
C HIS A 137 -8.84 8.68 -17.89
N LYS A 138 -10.11 8.52 -17.55
CA LYS A 138 -10.75 7.24 -17.18
C LYS A 138 -10.56 6.13 -18.21
N LYS A 139 -10.55 6.49 -19.48
CA LYS A 139 -10.42 5.54 -20.61
C LYS A 139 -8.99 5.42 -21.16
N HIS A 140 -8.02 6.16 -20.61
CA HIS A 140 -6.62 6.06 -21.04
C HIS A 140 -6.01 4.74 -20.61
N MET A 141 -5.19 4.18 -21.48
CA MET A 141 -4.34 3.02 -21.18
C MET A 141 -3.08 3.50 -20.42
N PRO A 142 -2.40 2.66 -19.63
CA PRO A 142 -1.20 3.06 -18.90
C PRO A 142 -0.12 3.72 -19.76
N ASN A 143 0.09 3.26 -20.99
CA ASN A 143 1.05 3.83 -21.94
C ASN A 143 0.66 5.22 -22.49
N GLN A 144 -0.55 5.68 -22.23
CA GLN A 144 -1.05 7.01 -22.59
C GLN A 144 -1.04 8.00 -21.42
N MET A 145 -0.47 7.58 -20.27
CA MET A 145 -0.50 8.32 -19.02
C MET A 145 0.93 8.65 -18.55
N SER A 146 1.12 9.86 -17.98
CA SER A 146 2.36 10.20 -17.27
C SER A 146 2.58 9.33 -16.04
N GLY A 147 3.80 9.28 -15.50
CA GLY A 147 4.12 8.55 -14.27
C GLY A 147 3.22 8.97 -13.10
N GLY A 148 3.04 10.27 -12.89
CA GLY A 148 2.16 10.79 -11.83
C GLY A 148 0.68 10.41 -12.04
N GLN A 149 0.19 10.38 -13.30
CA GLN A 149 -1.15 9.90 -13.60
C GLN A 149 -1.28 8.41 -13.30
N GLN A 150 -0.30 7.59 -13.69
CA GLN A 150 -0.28 6.16 -13.38
C GLN A 150 -0.25 5.91 -11.88
N GLN A 151 0.53 6.68 -11.12
CA GLN A 151 0.57 6.57 -9.66
C GLN A 151 -0.78 6.94 -9.03
N ARG A 152 -1.44 8.00 -9.49
CA ARG A 152 -2.80 8.35 -9.05
C ARG A 152 -3.82 7.24 -9.34
N VAL A 153 -3.70 6.52 -10.47
CA VAL A 153 -4.49 5.29 -10.71
C VAL A 153 -4.17 4.21 -9.67
N GLY A 154 -2.89 4.02 -9.33
CA GLY A 154 -2.46 3.11 -8.25
C GLY A 154 -3.06 3.46 -6.89
N VAL A 155 -3.08 4.74 -6.53
CA VAL A 155 -3.73 5.26 -5.32
C VAL A 155 -5.24 4.97 -5.34
N ALA A 156 -5.92 5.29 -6.44
CA ALA A 156 -7.35 5.02 -6.61
C ALA A 156 -7.67 3.53 -6.50
N ARG A 157 -6.83 2.66 -7.09
CA ARG A 157 -6.95 1.19 -7.00
C ARG A 157 -6.81 0.69 -5.57
N ALA A 158 -5.89 1.24 -4.80
CA ALA A 158 -5.71 0.88 -3.39
C ALA A 158 -6.93 1.28 -2.54
N LEU A 159 -7.56 2.40 -2.83
CA LEU A 159 -8.67 2.96 -2.07
C LEU A 159 -10.05 2.39 -2.43
N VAL A 160 -10.25 1.91 -3.67
CA VAL A 160 -11.58 1.51 -4.19
C VAL A 160 -12.22 0.37 -3.39
N VAL A 161 -11.41 -0.44 -2.74
CA VAL A 161 -11.85 -1.56 -1.88
C VAL A 161 -12.24 -1.11 -0.47
N ASP A 162 -12.14 0.17 -0.17
CA ASP A 162 -12.38 0.73 1.16
C ASP A 162 -11.56 0.04 2.27
N PRO A 163 -10.22 -0.02 2.15
CA PRO A 163 -9.37 -0.76 3.07
C PRO A 163 -9.32 -0.08 4.44
N LYS A 164 -8.99 -0.85 5.48
CA LYS A 164 -8.70 -0.30 6.82
C LYS A 164 -7.32 0.35 6.88
N ILE A 165 -6.35 -0.26 6.19
CA ILE A 165 -4.95 0.15 6.17
C ILE A 165 -4.47 0.21 4.73
N ILE A 166 -3.68 1.23 4.43
CA ILE A 166 -2.99 1.39 3.14
C ILE A 166 -1.50 1.27 3.39
N PHE A 167 -0.85 0.35 2.69
CA PHE A 167 0.60 0.25 2.64
C PHE A 167 1.12 0.87 1.36
N ALA A 168 2.19 1.66 1.46
CA ALA A 168 2.81 2.33 0.31
C ALA A 168 4.32 2.06 0.30
N ASP A 169 4.80 1.36 -0.73
CA ASP A 169 6.22 1.06 -0.91
C ASP A 169 6.83 2.06 -1.90
N GLU A 170 7.59 3.02 -1.37
CA GLU A 170 8.24 4.10 -2.12
C GLU A 170 7.32 4.73 -3.19
N PRO A 171 6.13 5.25 -2.82
CA PRO A 171 5.06 5.56 -3.78
C PRO A 171 5.40 6.63 -4.80
N THR A 172 6.49 7.35 -4.62
CA THR A 172 6.96 8.42 -5.51
C THR A 172 8.36 8.19 -6.06
N GLY A 173 8.97 7.04 -5.77
CA GLY A 173 10.37 6.76 -6.12
C GLY A 173 10.69 6.73 -7.63
N ASN A 174 9.68 6.69 -8.49
CA ASN A 174 9.81 6.73 -9.96
C ASN A 174 9.30 8.04 -10.57
N LEU A 175 9.10 9.08 -9.76
CA LEU A 175 8.57 10.37 -10.19
C LEU A 175 9.63 11.47 -10.00
N ASP A 176 9.52 12.54 -10.78
CA ASP A 176 10.27 13.77 -10.52
C ASP A 176 9.78 14.46 -9.23
N SER A 177 10.58 15.37 -8.67
CA SER A 177 10.32 16.00 -7.37
C SER A 177 8.97 16.73 -7.32
N HIS A 178 8.63 17.51 -8.35
CA HIS A 178 7.37 18.25 -8.40
C HIS A 178 6.15 17.32 -8.45
N THR A 179 6.18 16.31 -9.31
CA THR A 179 5.12 15.30 -9.41
C THR A 179 5.00 14.49 -8.11
N SER A 180 6.12 14.22 -7.43
CA SER A 180 6.17 13.53 -6.14
C SER A 180 5.40 14.29 -5.07
N GLU A 181 5.64 15.59 -4.95
CA GLU A 181 4.93 16.47 -4.01
C GLU A 181 3.42 16.47 -4.27
N GLU A 182 3.01 16.67 -5.54
CA GLU A 182 1.59 16.63 -5.92
C GLU A 182 0.89 15.30 -5.57
N VAL A 183 1.58 14.17 -5.78
CA VAL A 183 1.04 12.85 -5.48
C VAL A 183 0.96 12.65 -3.96
N MET A 184 1.96 13.11 -3.19
CA MET A 184 1.96 13.02 -1.74
C MET A 184 0.86 13.87 -1.10
N GLU A 185 0.69 15.12 -1.55
CA GLU A 185 -0.40 15.99 -1.10
C GLU A 185 -1.77 15.36 -1.36
N LEU A 186 -1.97 14.82 -2.57
CA LEU A 186 -3.19 14.12 -2.92
C LEU A 186 -3.44 12.91 -2.01
N MET A 187 -2.40 12.08 -1.78
CA MET A 187 -2.50 10.90 -0.91
C MET A 187 -2.88 11.32 0.52
N GLN A 188 -2.20 12.33 1.07
CA GLN A 188 -2.47 12.84 2.41
C GLN A 188 -3.91 13.36 2.52
N GLN A 189 -4.35 14.17 1.56
CA GLN A 189 -5.71 14.71 1.53
C GLN A 189 -6.76 13.61 1.51
N VAL A 190 -6.63 12.64 0.60
CA VAL A 190 -7.62 11.57 0.42
C VAL A 190 -7.65 10.62 1.61
N VAL A 191 -6.47 10.25 2.15
CA VAL A 191 -6.35 9.38 3.32
C VAL A 191 -7.01 10.03 4.55
N ARG A 192 -6.76 11.33 4.79
CA ARG A 192 -7.38 12.09 5.88
C ARG A 192 -8.89 12.22 5.70
N GLN A 193 -9.37 12.57 4.50
CA GLN A 193 -10.81 12.69 4.22
C GLN A 193 -11.55 11.39 4.45
N GLN A 194 -10.94 10.26 4.09
CA GLN A 194 -11.53 8.93 4.25
C GLN A 194 -11.22 8.29 5.62
N LYS A 195 -10.51 8.99 6.50
CA LYS A 195 -10.13 8.52 7.85
C LYS A 195 -9.42 7.15 7.82
N LYS A 196 -8.50 6.96 6.86
CA LYS A 196 -7.71 5.73 6.71
C LYS A 196 -6.40 5.83 7.47
N THR A 197 -5.82 4.69 7.81
CA THR A 197 -4.44 4.60 8.29
C THR A 197 -3.54 4.30 7.09
N LEU A 198 -2.45 5.05 6.94
CA LEU A 198 -1.46 4.82 5.89
C LEU A 198 -0.09 4.58 6.50
N VAL A 199 0.59 3.54 6.03
CA VAL A 199 1.98 3.23 6.38
C VAL A 199 2.79 3.27 5.10
N MET A 200 3.71 4.22 5.02
CA MET A 200 4.59 4.41 3.88
C MET A 200 6.02 4.05 4.24
N VAL A 201 6.75 3.43 3.34
CA VAL A 201 8.20 3.35 3.41
C VAL A 201 8.82 4.25 2.35
N THR A 202 9.88 4.97 2.71
CA THR A 202 10.60 5.86 1.81
C THR A 202 12.06 6.01 2.23
N HIS A 203 12.91 6.37 1.30
CA HIS A 203 14.27 6.81 1.59
C HIS A 203 14.40 8.36 1.57
N ASP A 204 13.34 9.07 1.22
CA ASP A 204 13.28 10.53 1.14
C ASP A 204 12.75 11.13 2.45
N ASN A 205 13.65 11.83 3.17
CA ASN A 205 13.32 12.48 4.44
C ASN A 205 12.34 13.66 4.26
N HIS A 206 12.35 14.33 3.11
CA HIS A 206 11.44 15.45 2.85
C HIS A 206 10.00 14.93 2.72
N LEU A 207 9.80 13.88 1.92
CA LEU A 207 8.48 13.27 1.74
C LEU A 207 7.93 12.63 3.02
N ALA A 208 8.80 12.27 3.96
CA ALA A 208 8.38 11.73 5.25
C ALA A 208 7.78 12.80 6.20
N THR A 209 7.84 14.07 5.85
CA THR A 209 7.27 15.17 6.68
C THR A 209 5.80 15.47 6.36
N TYR A 210 5.24 14.86 5.31
CA TYR A 210 3.81 14.94 4.97
C TYR A 210 2.97 14.14 5.97
#